data_1cd487de0acbc322abcfcd362129866d
#
_entry.id   1cd487de0acbc322abcfcd362129866d
#
_cell.length_a   1.000
_cell.length_b   1.000
_cell.length_c   1.000
_cell.angle_alpha   90.00
_cell.angle_beta   90.00
_cell.angle_gamma   90.00
#
_symmetry.space_group_name_H-M   'P 1'
#
loop_
_entity.id
_entity.type
_entity.pdbx_description
1 polymer ?
#
loop_
_entity_poly.entity_id
_entity_poly.type
_entity_poly.pdbx_seq_one_letter_code
_entity_poly.pdbx_strand_id
1 'polypeptide(L)'
;MLLGDKKGRKFLLYVIGIALFIVLLPVIAVYGLFGWMAGDGGSDLIDQAFIYDQIPEEQRVIIEQYEAELEQITSVFTENELSQSDISQAKTIYISCLTGKETEDGFYQKYADCFVNQTEENDLLTNISSAFGVTFSDAERQQFENLYS
;
A
#
# COMPACT_ATOMS: atom_id res chain seq x y z
N MET A 1 -33.32 -1.32 36.51
CA MET A 1 -33.26 -1.25 35.06
C MET A 1 -32.44 -0.04 34.65
N LEU A 2 -31.30 -0.28 34.02
CA LEU A 2 -30.33 0.74 33.61
C LEU A 2 -30.83 1.70 32.51
N LEU A 3 -31.88 1.33 31.79
CA LEU A 3 -32.44 2.12 30.66
C LEU A 3 -33.40 3.26 31.10
N GLY A 4 -33.82 3.29 32.35
CA GLY A 4 -34.71 4.32 32.88
C GLY A 4 -34.01 5.45 33.66
N ASP A 5 -32.74 5.27 33.96
CA ASP A 5 -31.97 6.23 34.75
C ASP A 5 -31.16 7.16 33.81
N LYS A 6 -31.27 8.46 34.04
CA LYS A 6 -30.53 9.47 33.24
C LYS A 6 -29.01 9.25 33.28
N LYS A 7 -28.48 8.64 34.33
CA LYS A 7 -27.07 8.26 34.45
C LYS A 7 -26.73 7.03 33.59
N GLY A 8 -27.61 6.04 33.53
CA GLY A 8 -27.42 4.82 32.72
C GLY A 8 -27.47 5.12 31.21
N ARG A 9 -28.32 6.04 30.79
CA ARG A 9 -28.39 6.46 29.38
C ARG A 9 -27.12 7.19 28.93
N LYS A 10 -26.53 8.04 29.79
CA LYS A 10 -25.26 8.70 29.50
C LYS A 10 -24.11 7.70 29.43
N PHE A 11 -24.07 6.72 30.32
CA PHE A 11 -23.07 5.67 30.30
C PHE A 11 -23.19 4.79 29.04
N LEU A 12 -24.40 4.40 28.67
CA LEU A 12 -24.67 3.64 27.46
C LEU A 12 -24.22 4.38 26.19
N LEU A 13 -24.53 5.68 26.10
CA LEU A 13 -24.09 6.53 24.99
C LEU A 13 -22.58 6.66 24.93
N TYR A 14 -21.92 6.70 26.08
CA TYR A 14 -20.46 6.77 26.14
C TYR A 14 -19.81 5.46 25.69
N VAL A 15 -20.33 4.32 26.09
CA VAL A 15 -19.88 2.99 25.67
C VAL A 15 -20.09 2.78 24.17
N ILE A 16 -21.25 3.17 23.65
CA ILE A 16 -21.54 3.12 22.22
C ILE A 16 -20.59 4.03 21.44
N GLY A 17 -20.33 5.23 21.95
CA GLY A 17 -19.39 6.19 21.33
C GLY A 17 -17.97 5.64 21.26
N ILE A 18 -17.48 5.00 22.32
CA ILE A 18 -16.15 4.38 22.35
C ILE A 18 -16.08 3.19 21.39
N ALA A 19 -17.11 2.32 21.39
CA ALA A 19 -17.16 1.17 20.48
C ALA A 19 -17.17 1.62 19.01
N LEU A 20 -17.93 2.67 18.70
CA LEU A 20 -18.01 3.24 17.35
C LEU A 20 -16.68 3.90 16.95
N PHE A 21 -16.00 4.56 17.89
CA PHE A 21 -14.70 5.15 17.66
C PHE A 21 -13.62 4.08 17.37
N ILE A 22 -13.62 2.98 18.10
CA ILE A 22 -12.69 1.86 17.90
C ILE A 22 -12.90 1.21 16.52
N VAL A 23 -14.15 1.08 16.07
CA VAL A 23 -14.49 0.54 14.74
C VAL A 23 -14.13 1.50 13.61
N LEU A 24 -14.29 2.81 13.83
CA LEU A 24 -13.96 3.83 12.83
C LEU A 24 -12.45 4.10 12.71
N LEU A 25 -11.67 3.85 13.75
CA LEU A 25 -10.23 4.12 13.79
C LEU A 25 -9.47 3.40 12.65
N PRO A 26 -9.63 2.08 12.43
CA PRO A 26 -8.98 1.42 11.30
C PRO A 26 -9.48 1.89 9.93
N VAL A 27 -10.76 2.29 9.83
CA VAL A 27 -11.33 2.84 8.59
C VAL A 27 -10.68 4.19 8.26
N ILE A 28 -10.53 5.06 9.25
CA ILE A 28 -9.87 6.37 9.08
C ILE A 28 -8.39 6.18 8.74
N ALA A 29 -7.71 5.22 9.37
CA ALA A 29 -6.32 4.91 9.07
C ALA A 29 -6.15 4.41 7.63
N VAL A 30 -7.05 3.54 7.16
CA VAL A 30 -7.05 3.05 5.77
C VAL A 30 -7.32 4.19 4.78
N TYR A 31 -8.33 5.00 5.03
CA TYR A 31 -8.63 6.16 4.15
C TYR A 31 -7.53 7.21 4.18
N GLY A 32 -6.87 7.42 5.30
CA GLY A 32 -5.71 8.31 5.41
C GLY A 32 -4.52 7.83 4.59
N LEU A 33 -4.23 6.53 4.62
CA LEU A 33 -3.16 5.91 3.83
C LEU A 33 -3.47 5.92 2.33
N PHE A 34 -4.71 5.59 1.95
CA PHE A 34 -5.11 5.59 0.54
C PHE A 34 -5.29 6.99 -0.04
N GLY A 35 -5.74 7.96 0.75
CA GLY A 35 -5.82 9.36 0.33
C GLY A 35 -4.46 9.94 -0.04
N TRP A 36 -3.42 9.50 0.62
CA TRP A 36 -2.05 9.89 0.32
C TRP A 36 -1.51 9.23 -0.97
N MET A 37 -1.91 7.99 -1.25
CA MET A 37 -1.53 7.30 -2.49
C MET A 37 -2.27 7.82 -3.73
N ALA A 38 -3.43 8.45 -3.56
CA ALA A 38 -4.20 9.00 -4.68
C ALA A 38 -3.63 10.30 -5.27
N GLY A 39 -2.61 10.89 -4.66
CA GLY A 39 -1.75 11.92 -5.27
C GLY A 39 -2.42 13.21 -5.73
N ASP A 40 -3.67 13.43 -5.41
CA ASP A 40 -4.36 14.66 -5.79
C ASP A 40 -4.66 15.50 -4.56
N GLY A 41 -3.89 16.53 -4.52
CA GLY A 41 -3.76 17.51 -3.52
C GLY A 41 -5.03 17.94 -2.82
N GLY A 42 -4.95 18.06 -1.60
CA GLY A 42 -5.97 18.76 -0.91
C GLY A 42 -6.03 18.52 0.58
N SER A 43 -4.95 18.24 1.19
CA SER A 43 -4.91 18.40 2.63
C SER A 43 -3.65 19.14 3.07
N ASP A 44 -3.66 20.43 2.85
CA ASP A 44 -2.82 21.40 3.60
C ASP A 44 -3.11 21.35 5.11
N LEU A 45 -3.94 20.41 5.56
CA LEU A 45 -4.42 20.37 6.95
C LEU A 45 -3.59 19.46 7.86
N ILE A 46 -2.72 18.64 7.30
CA ILE A 46 -1.79 17.84 8.09
C ILE A 46 -0.40 18.09 7.52
N ASP A 47 0.35 18.91 8.20
CA ASP A 47 1.74 19.18 7.90
C ASP A 47 2.50 17.85 7.95
N GLN A 48 2.95 17.36 6.79
CA GLN A 48 3.72 16.12 6.68
C GLN A 48 4.94 16.14 7.61
N ALA A 49 5.54 17.30 7.79
CA ALA A 49 6.65 17.49 8.72
C ALA A 49 6.25 17.18 10.16
N PHE A 50 5.04 17.57 10.57
CA PHE A 50 4.55 17.33 11.93
C PHE A 50 4.31 15.84 12.22
N ILE A 51 3.79 15.09 11.24
CA ILE A 51 3.60 13.64 11.39
C ILE A 51 4.95 12.94 11.40
N TYR A 52 5.86 13.34 10.51
CA TYR A 52 7.18 12.75 10.39
C TYR A 52 8.00 12.91 11.68
N ASP A 53 7.89 14.05 12.35
CA ASP A 53 8.55 14.31 13.63
C ASP A 53 8.04 13.46 14.79
N GLN A 54 6.81 12.96 14.70
CA GLN A 54 6.22 12.07 15.72
C GLN A 54 6.54 10.59 15.52
N ILE A 55 7.10 10.22 14.36
CA ILE A 55 7.50 8.83 14.07
C ILE A 55 8.82 8.54 14.81
N PRO A 56 8.91 7.43 15.57
CA PRO A 56 10.17 7.02 16.18
C PRO A 56 11.29 6.87 15.14
N GLU A 57 12.50 7.25 15.49
CA GLU A 57 13.65 7.26 14.59
C GLU A 57 13.89 5.91 13.90
N GLU A 58 13.69 4.81 14.63
CA GLU A 58 13.79 3.45 14.08
C GLU A 58 12.80 3.18 12.94
N GLN A 59 11.61 3.76 13.02
CA GLN A 59 10.59 3.63 11.99
C GLN A 59 10.83 4.57 10.80
N ARG A 60 11.43 5.75 11.05
CA ARG A 60 11.83 6.65 9.97
C ARG A 60 12.83 6.02 9.02
N VAL A 61 13.83 5.34 9.56
CA VAL A 61 14.84 4.64 8.75
C VAL A 61 14.19 3.61 7.82
N ILE A 62 13.20 2.88 8.31
CA ILE A 62 12.46 1.90 7.50
C ILE A 62 11.65 2.60 6.41
N ILE A 63 10.98 3.70 6.72
CA ILE A 63 10.20 4.49 5.75
C ILE A 63 11.13 5.05 4.66
N GLU A 64 12.24 5.66 5.03
CA GLU A 64 13.23 6.20 4.09
C GLU A 64 13.80 5.11 3.17
N GLN A 65 14.03 3.91 3.70
CA GLN A 65 14.47 2.77 2.91
C GLN A 65 13.41 2.38 1.88
N TYR A 66 12.15 2.25 2.28
CA TYR A 66 11.05 1.94 1.36
C TYR A 66 10.85 3.03 0.30
N GLU A 67 10.95 4.29 0.68
CA GLU A 67 10.87 5.40 -0.26
C GLU A 67 11.98 5.35 -1.31
N ALA A 68 13.21 5.06 -0.91
CA ALA A 68 14.35 4.90 -1.81
C ALA A 68 14.14 3.72 -2.79
N GLU A 69 13.64 2.60 -2.31
CA GLU A 69 13.33 1.43 -3.14
C GLU A 69 12.21 1.69 -4.14
N LEU A 70 11.14 2.37 -3.70
CA LEU A 70 10.04 2.78 -4.59
C LEU A 70 10.48 3.81 -5.63
N GLU A 71 11.42 4.68 -5.29
CA GLU A 71 12.02 5.63 -6.23
C GLU A 71 12.88 4.91 -7.29
N GLN A 72 13.63 3.88 -6.89
CA GLN A 72 14.38 3.03 -7.83
C GLN A 72 13.44 2.32 -8.82
N ILE A 73 12.31 1.79 -8.35
CA ILE A 73 11.29 1.22 -9.23
C ILE A 73 10.80 2.28 -10.22
N THR A 74 10.46 3.47 -9.75
CA THR A 74 10.01 4.57 -10.61
C THR A 74 11.05 4.92 -11.68
N SER A 75 12.31 5.03 -11.31
CA SER A 75 13.42 5.39 -12.21
C SER A 75 13.60 4.33 -13.31
N VAL A 76 13.78 3.08 -12.93
CA VAL A 76 14.02 1.98 -13.87
C VAL A 76 12.82 1.74 -14.77
N PHE A 77 11.60 1.82 -14.25
CA PHE A 77 10.38 1.67 -15.06
C PHE A 77 10.20 2.82 -16.04
N THR A 78 10.54 4.03 -15.66
CA THR A 78 10.54 5.19 -16.55
C THR A 78 11.58 5.04 -17.67
N GLU A 79 12.77 4.54 -17.35
CA GLU A 79 13.82 4.25 -18.35
C GLU A 79 13.39 3.18 -19.35
N ASN A 80 12.54 2.24 -18.93
CA ASN A 80 11.95 1.22 -19.81
C ASN A 80 10.64 1.66 -20.48
N GLU A 81 10.32 2.95 -20.44
CA GLU A 81 9.13 3.55 -21.09
C GLU A 81 7.78 2.97 -20.60
N LEU A 82 7.74 2.44 -19.37
CA LEU A 82 6.53 1.91 -18.76
C LEU A 82 5.60 3.04 -18.30
N SER A 83 4.30 2.80 -18.34
CA SER A 83 3.29 3.80 -17.99
C SER A 83 3.24 4.09 -16.47
N GLN A 84 2.62 5.19 -16.09
CA GLN A 84 2.37 5.51 -14.67
C GLN A 84 1.47 4.45 -14.00
N SER A 85 0.58 3.83 -14.76
CA SER A 85 -0.24 2.72 -14.28
C SER A 85 0.64 1.50 -13.95
N ASP A 86 1.58 1.16 -14.82
CA ASP A 86 2.54 0.06 -14.58
C ASP A 86 3.40 0.33 -13.35
N ILE A 87 3.88 1.55 -13.19
CA ILE A 87 4.67 1.97 -12.02
C ILE A 87 3.85 1.82 -10.73
N SER A 88 2.58 2.23 -10.74
CA SER A 88 1.69 2.08 -9.58
C SER A 88 1.42 0.62 -9.24
N GLN A 89 1.18 -0.21 -10.24
CA GLN A 89 1.04 -1.66 -10.08
C GLN A 89 2.31 -2.28 -9.50
N ALA A 90 3.46 -1.90 -10.04
CA ALA A 90 4.76 -2.39 -9.59
C ALA A 90 5.02 -2.08 -8.12
N LYS A 91 4.76 -0.85 -7.70
CA LYS A 91 4.90 -0.45 -6.30
C LYS A 91 4.00 -1.26 -5.37
N THR A 92 2.75 -1.47 -5.77
CA THR A 92 1.78 -2.26 -4.99
C THR A 92 2.22 -3.72 -4.87
N ILE A 93 2.65 -4.35 -5.95
CA ILE A 93 3.12 -5.74 -5.95
C ILE A 93 4.41 -5.86 -5.13
N TYR A 94 5.33 -4.90 -5.27
CA TYR A 94 6.58 -4.88 -4.52
C TYR A 94 6.33 -4.90 -3.01
N ILE A 95 5.51 -3.98 -2.53
CA ILE A 95 5.15 -3.89 -1.10
C ILE A 95 4.46 -5.16 -0.62
N SER A 96 3.63 -5.79 -1.46
CA SER A 96 2.83 -6.95 -1.08
C SER A 96 3.63 -8.24 -0.97
N CYS A 97 4.60 -8.48 -1.86
CA CYS A 97 5.25 -9.79 -1.95
C CYS A 97 6.73 -9.80 -2.35
N LEU A 98 7.31 -8.70 -2.78
CA LEU A 98 8.70 -8.63 -3.25
C LEU A 98 9.66 -7.92 -2.29
N THR A 99 9.17 -7.39 -1.20
CA THR A 99 10.00 -6.73 -0.18
C THR A 99 11.07 -7.70 0.35
N GLY A 100 12.31 -7.26 0.37
CA GLY A 100 13.46 -8.07 0.76
C GLY A 100 14.15 -8.80 -0.38
N LYS A 101 13.60 -8.80 -1.59
CA LYS A 101 14.20 -9.38 -2.80
C LYS A 101 15.09 -8.42 -3.58
N GLU A 102 15.05 -7.15 -3.27
CA GLU A 102 15.83 -6.07 -3.90
C GLU A 102 17.33 -6.23 -3.72
N THR A 103 17.76 -7.12 -2.83
CA THR A 103 19.17 -7.48 -2.63
C THR A 103 19.75 -8.35 -3.75
N GLU A 104 18.91 -8.92 -4.61
CA GLU A 104 19.36 -9.68 -5.77
C GLU A 104 19.93 -8.75 -6.85
N ASP A 105 21.07 -9.13 -7.42
CA ASP A 105 21.70 -8.37 -8.50
C ASP A 105 20.74 -8.21 -9.69
N GLY A 106 20.54 -6.96 -10.14
CA GLY A 106 19.67 -6.66 -11.27
C GLY A 106 18.17 -6.78 -10.99
N PHE A 107 17.76 -6.79 -9.73
CA PHE A 107 16.37 -6.92 -9.31
C PHE A 107 15.44 -5.95 -10.06
N TYR A 108 15.74 -4.67 -10.05
CA TYR A 108 14.87 -3.63 -10.63
C TYR A 108 14.68 -3.79 -12.13
N GLN A 109 15.75 -4.12 -12.86
CA GLN A 109 15.65 -4.37 -14.30
C GLN A 109 14.87 -5.65 -14.59
N LYS A 110 15.15 -6.72 -13.89
CA LYS A 110 14.42 -7.99 -13.99
C LYS A 110 12.93 -7.81 -13.67
N TYR A 111 12.62 -6.93 -12.72
CA TYR A 111 11.24 -6.59 -12.35
C TYR A 111 10.56 -5.79 -13.47
N ALA A 112 11.22 -4.79 -14.05
CA ALA A 112 10.70 -4.05 -15.20
C ALA A 112 10.48 -4.97 -16.42
N ASP A 113 11.37 -5.91 -16.64
CA ASP A 113 11.26 -6.89 -17.74
C ASP A 113 10.00 -7.76 -17.63
N CYS A 114 9.51 -8.03 -16.42
CA CYS A 114 8.24 -8.73 -16.21
C CYS A 114 7.06 -7.96 -16.79
N PHE A 115 7.08 -6.63 -16.76
CA PHE A 115 6.05 -5.76 -17.32
C PHE A 115 6.21 -5.60 -18.84
N VAL A 116 7.43 -5.50 -19.34
CA VAL A 116 7.72 -5.35 -20.77
C VAL A 116 7.37 -6.62 -21.55
N ASN A 117 7.63 -7.79 -20.98
CA ASN A 117 7.49 -9.09 -21.65
C ASN A 117 6.12 -9.76 -21.42
N GLN A 118 5.08 -9.00 -21.14
CA GLN A 118 3.72 -9.53 -21.04
C GLN A 118 3.24 -10.01 -22.42
N THR A 119 2.63 -11.19 -22.45
CA THR A 119 2.01 -11.78 -23.64
C THR A 119 0.62 -12.32 -23.28
N GLU A 120 -0.17 -12.71 -24.28
CA GLU A 120 -1.47 -13.35 -24.05
C GLU A 120 -1.36 -14.68 -23.26
N GLU A 121 -0.22 -15.35 -23.36
CA GLU A 121 0.04 -16.62 -22.66
C GLU A 121 0.71 -16.43 -21.29
N ASN A 122 1.48 -15.35 -21.14
CA ASN A 122 2.24 -15.05 -19.93
C ASN A 122 1.83 -13.69 -19.36
N ASP A 123 0.89 -13.68 -18.45
CA ASP A 123 0.48 -12.49 -17.76
C ASP A 123 1.56 -11.98 -16.78
N LEU A 124 1.39 -10.76 -16.29
CA LEU A 124 2.32 -10.11 -15.39
C LEU A 124 2.62 -10.95 -14.13
N LEU A 125 1.61 -11.51 -13.50
CA LEU A 125 1.78 -12.30 -12.27
C LEU A 125 2.52 -13.61 -12.52
N THR A 126 2.34 -14.21 -13.68
CA THR A 126 3.07 -15.40 -14.12
C THR A 126 4.55 -15.06 -14.35
N ASN A 127 4.84 -13.94 -14.98
CA ASN A 127 6.21 -13.46 -15.21
C ASN A 127 6.92 -13.19 -13.87
N ILE A 128 6.25 -12.53 -12.93
CA ILE A 128 6.79 -12.25 -11.60
C ILE A 128 7.01 -13.54 -10.80
N SER A 129 6.07 -14.48 -10.85
CA SER A 129 6.21 -15.79 -10.20
C SER A 129 7.43 -16.55 -10.68
N SER A 130 7.64 -16.55 -12.01
CA SER A 130 8.78 -17.24 -12.63
C SER A 130 10.11 -16.56 -12.34
N ALA A 131 10.12 -15.22 -12.32
CA ALA A 131 11.34 -14.44 -12.13
C ALA A 131 11.84 -14.45 -10.68
N PHE A 132 10.93 -14.40 -9.70
CA PHE A 132 11.25 -14.20 -8.28
C PHE A 132 10.87 -15.38 -7.37
N GLY A 133 10.27 -16.43 -7.92
CA GLY A 133 9.88 -17.62 -7.16
C GLY A 133 8.74 -17.38 -6.17
N VAL A 134 7.93 -16.35 -6.37
CA VAL A 134 6.74 -16.07 -5.57
C VAL A 134 5.52 -16.76 -6.15
N THR A 135 4.56 -17.11 -5.29
CA THR A 135 3.33 -17.81 -5.71
C THR A 135 2.12 -16.95 -5.39
N PHE A 136 1.24 -16.79 -6.36
CA PHE A 136 -0.04 -16.10 -6.20
C PHE A 136 -1.17 -17.11 -6.17
N SER A 137 -2.04 -17.03 -5.15
CA SER A 137 -3.28 -17.79 -5.10
C SER A 137 -4.30 -17.29 -6.13
N ASP A 138 -5.29 -18.11 -6.47
CA ASP A 138 -6.36 -17.70 -7.40
C ASP A 138 -7.14 -16.48 -6.88
N ALA A 139 -7.31 -16.38 -5.56
CA ALA A 139 -7.96 -15.23 -4.94
C ALA A 139 -7.15 -13.95 -5.12
N GLU A 140 -5.82 -14.01 -4.95
CA GLU A 140 -4.92 -12.86 -5.15
C GLU A 140 -4.87 -12.43 -6.62
N ARG A 141 -4.85 -13.38 -7.55
CA ARG A 141 -4.91 -13.10 -8.99
C ARG A 141 -6.22 -12.41 -9.35
N GLN A 142 -7.34 -12.91 -8.88
CA GLN A 142 -8.65 -12.30 -9.13
C GLN A 142 -8.77 -10.91 -8.52
N GLN A 143 -8.25 -10.72 -7.31
CA GLN A 143 -8.23 -9.40 -6.66
C GLN A 143 -7.38 -8.40 -7.45
N PHE A 144 -6.23 -8.82 -7.95
CA PHE A 144 -5.36 -8.00 -8.79
C PHE A 144 -6.05 -7.61 -10.11
N GLU A 145 -6.68 -8.54 -10.80
CA GLU A 145 -7.46 -8.28 -12.02
C GLU A 145 -8.59 -7.27 -11.76
N ASN A 146 -9.30 -7.40 -10.64
CA ASN A 146 -10.38 -6.47 -10.27
C ASN A 146 -9.89 -5.04 -9.97
N LEU A 147 -8.66 -4.90 -9.48
CA LEU A 147 -8.08 -3.58 -9.18
C LEU A 147 -7.59 -2.85 -10.43
N TYR A 148 -7.17 -3.58 -11.46
CA TYR A 148 -6.47 -3.04 -12.62
C TYR A 148 -7.14 -3.33 -13.96
N SER A 149 -8.31 -3.93 -13.95
CA SER A 149 -9.17 -4.07 -15.15
C SER A 149 -10.16 -2.86 -15.32
#